data_c05bf7b1ed0939e2e5e21822dca32e88
#
_entry.id   c05bf7b1ed0939e2e5e21822dca32e88
#
_cell.length_a   1.000
_cell.length_b   1.000
_cell.length_c   1.000
_cell.angle_alpha   90.00
_cell.angle_beta   90.00
_cell.angle_gamma   90.00
#
_symmetry.space_group_name_H-M   'P 1'
#
loop_
_entity.id
_entity.type
_entity.pdbx_description
1 polymer ?
#
loop_
_entity_poly.entity_id
_entity_poly.type
_entity_poly.pdbx_seq_one_letter_code
_entity_poly.pdbx_strand_id
1 'polypeptide(L)'
;MATSAAAFTLPGRSEVQRAKIAAQVADAIEKGATVRTGGHSLPGPGHFFAPTVLTGVTDRMAVMQEETFGPLLPVVVVDDEAAMLAQANDSPFGLSATVWTRDVAHGEALARQIKAGSVWVNTGLASYGNPLTPRGGFKESGIGKIGGEEGLLEMVDAKLVDVASHGKVPPWWFPTWPGASDFFGAGIDLLHGPSVGAQLEALGRFLGNWRR
;
A
#
# COMPACT_ATOMS: atom_id res chain seq x y z
N MET A 1 -8.48 -43.06 3.89
CA MET A 1 -7.31 -42.39 3.23
C MET A 1 -6.93 -41.24 4.11
N ALA A 2 -5.85 -41.39 4.85
CA ALA A 2 -5.31 -40.29 5.64
C ALA A 2 -4.56 -39.35 4.65
N THR A 3 -5.19 -38.27 4.24
CA THR A 3 -4.56 -37.19 3.53
C THR A 3 -3.53 -36.60 4.47
N SER A 4 -2.25 -36.83 4.17
CA SER A 4 -1.12 -36.34 4.94
C SER A 4 -1.23 -34.81 5.09
N ALA A 5 -1.57 -34.35 6.28
CA ALA A 5 -1.53 -32.93 6.66
C ALA A 5 -0.11 -32.34 6.50
N ALA A 6 0.90 -33.18 6.30
CA ALA A 6 2.29 -32.79 6.10
C ALA A 6 2.55 -32.00 4.79
N ALA A 7 1.63 -32.06 3.80
CA ALA A 7 1.85 -31.41 2.50
C ALA A 7 1.66 -29.89 2.55
N PHE A 8 1.10 -29.31 3.62
CA PHE A 8 0.84 -27.87 3.77
C PHE A 8 1.51 -27.21 4.97
N THR A 9 2.34 -27.95 5.68
CA THR A 9 3.09 -27.38 6.82
C THR A 9 4.34 -26.69 6.31
N LEU A 10 4.33 -25.37 6.27
CA LEU A 10 5.55 -24.60 6.10
C LEU A 10 6.37 -24.68 7.41
N PRO A 11 7.64 -25.13 7.36
CA PRO A 11 8.49 -25.10 8.53
C PRO A 11 8.70 -23.63 8.95
N GLY A 12 8.48 -23.35 10.23
CA GLY A 12 8.96 -22.10 10.81
C GLY A 12 10.47 -22.01 10.60
N ARG A 13 10.98 -20.81 10.25
CA ARG A 13 12.42 -20.61 9.99
C ARG A 13 13.28 -20.84 11.24
N SER A 14 12.72 -20.79 12.43
CA SER A 14 13.44 -20.91 13.70
C SER A 14 12.50 -21.25 14.87
N GLU A 15 13.09 -21.65 15.99
CA GLU A 15 12.38 -21.85 17.25
C GLU A 15 11.70 -20.55 17.73
N VAL A 16 12.36 -19.41 17.55
CA VAL A 16 11.79 -18.10 17.90
C VAL A 16 10.48 -17.84 17.14
N GLN A 17 10.45 -18.16 15.86
CA GLN A 17 9.24 -17.98 15.06
C GLN A 17 8.12 -18.95 15.48
N ARG A 18 8.46 -20.20 15.76
CA ARG A 18 7.51 -21.19 16.29
C ARG A 18 6.92 -20.75 17.61
N ALA A 19 7.75 -20.25 18.52
CA ALA A 19 7.33 -19.72 19.83
C ALA A 19 6.41 -18.48 19.67
N LYS A 20 6.73 -17.57 18.74
CA LYS A 20 5.86 -16.43 18.43
C LYS A 20 4.48 -16.87 17.99
N ILE A 21 4.39 -17.83 17.06
CA ILE A 21 3.11 -18.38 16.58
C ILE A 21 2.31 -18.98 17.73
N ALA A 22 2.97 -19.80 18.59
CA ALA A 22 2.33 -20.41 19.74
C ALA A 22 1.81 -19.35 20.74
N ALA A 23 2.57 -18.28 20.96
CA ALA A 23 2.16 -17.18 21.83
C ALA A 23 0.94 -16.43 21.26
N GLN A 24 0.88 -16.18 19.96
CA GLN A 24 -0.29 -15.55 19.32
C GLN A 24 -1.54 -16.43 19.41
N VAL A 25 -1.40 -17.75 19.28
CA VAL A 25 -2.53 -18.68 19.49
C VAL A 25 -2.99 -18.68 20.94
N ALA A 26 -2.06 -18.70 21.89
CA ALA A 26 -2.38 -18.64 23.31
C ALA A 26 -3.10 -17.34 23.70
N ASP A 27 -2.59 -16.19 23.22
CA ASP A 27 -3.23 -14.87 23.41
C ASP A 27 -4.65 -14.85 22.83
N ALA A 28 -4.85 -15.41 21.63
CA ALA A 28 -6.16 -15.47 21.00
C ALA A 28 -7.14 -16.31 21.82
N ILE A 29 -6.71 -17.47 22.32
CA ILE A 29 -7.54 -18.36 23.17
C ILE A 29 -7.89 -17.66 24.49
N GLU A 30 -6.92 -17.04 25.14
CA GLU A 30 -7.14 -16.30 26.39
C GLU A 30 -8.16 -15.18 26.24
N LYS A 31 -8.17 -14.53 25.07
CA LYS A 31 -9.09 -13.46 24.73
C LYS A 31 -10.43 -13.95 24.12
N GLY A 32 -10.66 -15.25 24.10
CA GLY A 32 -11.94 -15.85 23.75
C GLY A 32 -12.08 -16.38 22.31
N ALA A 33 -11.00 -16.41 21.52
CA ALA A 33 -11.01 -17.05 20.21
C ALA A 33 -11.18 -18.59 20.33
N THR A 34 -11.77 -19.18 19.31
CA THR A 34 -11.94 -20.63 19.21
C THR A 34 -10.97 -21.19 18.16
N VAL A 35 -10.15 -22.15 18.53
CA VAL A 35 -9.34 -22.95 17.61
C VAL A 35 -10.22 -23.97 16.92
N ARG A 36 -10.41 -23.85 15.62
CA ARG A 36 -11.23 -24.78 14.80
C ARG A 36 -10.42 -25.98 14.34
N THR A 37 -9.11 -25.77 14.13
CA THR A 37 -8.14 -26.83 13.78
C THR A 37 -6.73 -26.35 14.10
N GLY A 38 -5.79 -27.27 14.29
CA GLY A 38 -4.39 -26.95 14.58
C GLY A 38 -4.14 -26.44 16.00
N GLY A 39 -3.44 -25.31 16.13
CA GLY A 39 -3.17 -24.63 17.39
C GLY A 39 -1.99 -25.20 18.18
N HIS A 40 -1.15 -26.05 17.60
CA HIS A 40 -0.05 -26.70 18.29
C HIS A 40 1.17 -26.92 17.41
N SER A 41 2.32 -27.00 18.02
CA SER A 41 3.56 -27.42 17.36
C SER A 41 3.50 -28.91 17.00
N LEU A 42 4.04 -29.25 15.82
CA LEU A 42 4.13 -30.65 15.42
C LEU A 42 5.40 -31.31 16.02
N PRO A 43 5.32 -32.58 16.41
CA PRO A 43 6.48 -33.31 16.91
C PRO A 43 7.47 -33.65 15.76
N GLY A 44 8.73 -33.87 16.10
CA GLY A 44 9.77 -34.27 15.19
C GLY A 44 10.84 -33.18 14.93
N PRO A 45 11.82 -33.48 14.09
CA PRO A 45 12.86 -32.50 13.76
C PRO A 45 12.31 -31.33 12.97
N GLY A 46 12.86 -30.12 13.21
CA GLY A 46 12.42 -28.87 12.59
C GLY A 46 11.43 -28.07 13.43
N HIS A 47 10.97 -26.94 12.91
CA HIS A 47 10.13 -25.96 13.61
C HIS A 47 8.73 -25.92 13.01
N PHE A 48 8.07 -27.06 12.94
CA PHE A 48 6.73 -27.18 12.34
C PHE A 48 5.63 -26.76 13.32
N PHE A 49 4.62 -26.11 12.79
CA PHE A 49 3.38 -25.76 13.47
C PHE A 49 2.17 -26.21 12.63
N ALA A 50 1.16 -26.74 13.27
CA ALA A 50 -0.03 -27.21 12.57
C ALA A 50 -0.78 -26.04 11.91
N PRO A 51 -1.27 -26.17 10.67
CA PRO A 51 -2.16 -25.18 10.07
C PRO A 51 -3.35 -24.93 10.98
N THR A 52 -3.55 -23.67 11.34
CA THR A 52 -4.46 -23.27 12.42
C THR A 52 -5.50 -22.31 11.91
N VAL A 53 -6.77 -22.60 12.19
CA VAL A 53 -7.91 -21.71 11.92
C VAL A 53 -8.49 -21.23 13.24
N LEU A 54 -8.56 -19.91 13.39
CA LEU A 54 -9.12 -19.23 14.56
C LEU A 54 -10.43 -18.52 14.16
N THR A 55 -11.46 -18.65 14.98
CA THR A 55 -12.73 -17.91 14.83
C THR A 55 -13.07 -17.17 16.12
N GLY A 56 -13.97 -16.18 16.05
CA GLY A 56 -14.27 -15.32 17.19
C GLY A 56 -13.09 -14.42 17.57
N VAL A 57 -12.22 -14.11 16.61
CA VAL A 57 -11.10 -13.20 16.81
C VAL A 57 -11.59 -11.76 16.86
N THR A 58 -10.88 -10.94 17.63
CA THR A 58 -11.13 -9.49 17.77
C THR A 58 -9.83 -8.73 17.57
N ASP A 59 -9.93 -7.44 17.27
CA ASP A 59 -8.78 -6.57 16.99
C ASP A 59 -7.81 -6.44 18.18
N ARG A 60 -8.23 -6.80 19.38
CA ARG A 60 -7.36 -6.80 20.57
C ARG A 60 -6.42 -8.00 20.69
N MET A 61 -6.55 -8.96 19.79
CA MET A 61 -5.72 -10.17 19.76
C MET A 61 -4.43 -9.91 18.97
N ALA A 62 -3.31 -10.41 19.46
CA ALA A 62 -1.99 -10.21 18.83
C ALA A 62 -1.96 -10.72 17.36
N VAL A 63 -2.68 -11.78 17.06
CA VAL A 63 -2.80 -12.32 15.68
C VAL A 63 -3.43 -11.34 14.68
N MET A 64 -4.17 -10.33 15.15
CA MET A 64 -4.78 -9.29 14.31
C MET A 64 -3.92 -8.04 14.20
N GLN A 65 -2.98 -7.84 15.11
CA GLN A 65 -2.17 -6.61 15.20
C GLN A 65 -0.72 -6.82 14.76
N GLU A 66 -0.21 -8.05 14.87
CA GLU A 66 1.17 -8.38 14.57
C GLU A 66 1.28 -9.28 13.35
N GLU A 67 2.33 -9.08 12.58
CA GLU A 67 2.66 -10.00 11.48
C GLU A 67 3.05 -11.37 12.03
N THR A 68 2.38 -12.42 11.58
CA THR A 68 2.55 -13.78 12.10
C THR A 68 3.70 -14.54 11.44
N PHE A 69 3.87 -14.43 10.12
CA PHE A 69 4.78 -15.30 9.34
C PHE A 69 4.65 -16.79 9.70
N GLY A 70 3.42 -17.27 9.76
CA GLY A 70 3.12 -18.64 10.14
C GLY A 70 1.75 -19.13 9.66
N PRO A 71 1.43 -20.42 9.86
CA PRO A 71 0.24 -21.05 9.32
C PRO A 71 -1.01 -20.73 10.17
N LEU A 72 -1.27 -19.48 10.49
CA LEU A 72 -2.47 -19.02 11.19
C LEU A 72 -3.43 -18.34 10.22
N LEU A 73 -4.70 -18.69 10.31
CA LEU A 73 -5.81 -18.09 9.57
C LEU A 73 -6.87 -17.60 10.58
N PRO A 74 -6.81 -16.34 11.02
CA PRO A 74 -7.88 -15.70 11.77
C PRO A 74 -9.05 -15.40 10.82
N VAL A 75 -10.27 -15.77 11.25
CA VAL A 75 -11.52 -15.54 10.50
C VAL A 75 -12.41 -14.61 11.31
N VAL A 76 -12.72 -13.45 10.75
CA VAL A 76 -13.67 -12.48 11.29
C VAL A 76 -14.94 -12.54 10.47
N VAL A 77 -16.08 -12.57 11.12
CA VAL A 77 -17.39 -12.43 10.49
C VAL A 77 -17.88 -11.02 10.76
N VAL A 78 -18.31 -10.34 9.72
CA VAL A 78 -18.84 -8.97 9.79
C VAL A 78 -20.28 -8.96 9.25
N ASP A 79 -21.06 -7.95 9.68
CA ASP A 79 -22.49 -7.91 9.39
C ASP A 79 -22.78 -7.36 7.98
N ASP A 80 -21.91 -6.49 7.46
CA ASP A 80 -22.09 -5.86 6.17
C ASP A 80 -20.77 -5.50 5.48
N GLU A 81 -20.87 -5.00 4.27
CA GLU A 81 -19.73 -4.62 3.44
C GLU A 81 -18.97 -3.40 3.97
N ALA A 82 -19.66 -2.46 4.57
CA ALA A 82 -19.03 -1.28 5.15
C ALA A 82 -18.13 -1.67 6.34
N ALA A 83 -18.63 -2.58 7.19
CA ALA A 83 -17.87 -3.16 8.29
C ALA A 83 -16.67 -3.98 7.76
N MET A 84 -16.86 -4.74 6.68
CA MET A 84 -15.78 -5.50 6.03
C MET A 84 -14.67 -4.56 5.54
N LEU A 85 -15.00 -3.50 4.83
CA LEU A 85 -14.03 -2.52 4.33
C LEU A 85 -13.33 -1.77 5.46
N ALA A 86 -14.08 -1.40 6.51
CA ALA A 86 -13.49 -0.76 7.68
C ALA A 86 -12.47 -1.69 8.34
N GLN A 87 -12.84 -2.95 8.60
CA GLN A 87 -11.97 -3.97 9.19
C GLN A 87 -10.73 -4.24 8.33
N ALA A 88 -10.91 -4.44 7.02
CA ALA A 88 -9.79 -4.69 6.10
C ALA A 88 -8.80 -3.51 6.04
N ASN A 89 -9.30 -2.29 6.24
CA ASN A 89 -8.51 -1.07 6.18
C ASN A 89 -7.93 -0.61 7.54
N ASP A 90 -8.33 -1.20 8.64
CA ASP A 90 -7.89 -0.79 9.99
C ASP A 90 -6.49 -1.34 10.34
N SER A 91 -6.03 -2.39 9.68
CA SER A 91 -4.70 -2.95 9.90
C SER A 91 -3.59 -1.91 9.65
N PRO A 92 -2.51 -1.89 10.48
CA PRO A 92 -1.31 -1.09 10.19
C PRO A 92 -0.59 -1.55 8.93
N PHE A 93 -0.86 -2.76 8.45
CA PHE A 93 -0.28 -3.33 7.25
C PHE A 93 -1.19 -3.15 6.03
N GLY A 94 -0.59 -3.19 4.84
CA GLY A 94 -1.29 -3.08 3.57
C GLY A 94 -0.43 -3.61 2.41
N LEU A 95 0.11 -4.82 2.53
CA LEU A 95 0.90 -5.42 1.45
C LEU A 95 0.01 -5.90 0.32
N SER A 96 -0.95 -6.76 0.65
CA SER A 96 -1.85 -7.33 -0.34
C SER A 96 -3.20 -7.73 0.27
N ALA A 97 -4.22 -7.83 -0.60
CA ALA A 97 -5.53 -8.34 -0.25
C ALA A 97 -6.13 -9.13 -1.43
N THR A 98 -7.11 -9.97 -1.15
CA THR A 98 -7.89 -10.66 -2.16
C THR A 98 -9.38 -10.58 -1.85
N VAL A 99 -10.16 -10.21 -2.84
CA VAL A 99 -11.63 -10.25 -2.80
C VAL A 99 -12.12 -11.48 -3.53
N TRP A 100 -12.92 -12.33 -2.87
CA TRP A 100 -13.53 -13.49 -3.46
C TRP A 100 -15.05 -13.26 -3.62
N THR A 101 -15.53 -13.20 -4.85
CA THR A 101 -16.93 -12.93 -5.14
C THR A 101 -17.37 -13.55 -6.47
N ARG A 102 -18.67 -13.79 -6.63
CA ARG A 102 -19.26 -14.17 -7.93
C ARG A 102 -19.50 -12.97 -8.84
N ASP A 103 -19.70 -11.80 -8.27
CA ASP A 103 -19.85 -10.54 -9.00
C ASP A 103 -18.47 -9.88 -9.14
N VAL A 104 -17.85 -10.06 -10.30
CA VAL A 104 -16.51 -9.55 -10.59
C VAL A 104 -16.48 -8.03 -10.62
N ALA A 105 -17.53 -7.39 -11.19
CA ALA A 105 -17.58 -5.93 -11.28
C ALA A 105 -17.69 -5.30 -9.87
N HIS A 106 -18.50 -5.89 -9.00
CA HIS A 106 -18.59 -5.50 -7.61
C HIS A 106 -17.27 -5.75 -6.87
N GLY A 107 -16.63 -6.90 -7.12
CA GLY A 107 -15.30 -7.22 -6.58
C GLY A 107 -14.23 -6.20 -6.93
N GLU A 108 -14.23 -5.70 -8.17
CA GLU A 108 -13.33 -4.62 -8.60
C GLU A 108 -13.63 -3.30 -7.87
N ALA A 109 -14.89 -2.97 -7.69
CA ALA A 109 -15.30 -1.76 -6.96
C ALA A 109 -14.83 -1.81 -5.49
N LEU A 110 -14.92 -2.98 -4.85
CA LEU A 110 -14.39 -3.21 -3.50
C LEU A 110 -12.87 -3.15 -3.47
N ALA A 111 -12.20 -3.79 -4.43
CA ALA A 111 -10.73 -3.80 -4.51
C ALA A 111 -10.13 -2.39 -4.55
N ARG A 112 -10.79 -1.45 -5.22
CA ARG A 112 -10.37 -0.03 -5.28
C ARG A 112 -10.47 0.70 -3.94
N GLN A 113 -11.25 0.20 -3.00
CA GLN A 113 -11.45 0.79 -1.67
C GLN A 113 -10.53 0.19 -0.61
N ILE A 114 -9.89 -0.95 -0.90
CA ILE A 114 -8.97 -1.62 0.02
C ILE A 114 -7.59 -0.94 -0.05
N LYS A 115 -7.07 -0.53 1.10
CA LYS A 115 -5.78 0.16 1.25
C LYS A 115 -4.62 -0.84 1.32
N ALA A 116 -4.35 -1.52 0.21
CA ALA A 116 -3.22 -2.42 0.04
C ALA A 116 -2.51 -2.17 -1.29
N GLY A 117 -1.21 -2.45 -1.32
CA GLY A 117 -0.38 -2.22 -2.50
C GLY A 117 -0.72 -3.12 -3.69
N SER A 118 -1.28 -4.30 -3.42
CA SER A 118 -1.80 -5.21 -4.45
C SER A 118 -3.15 -5.76 -3.99
N VAL A 119 -4.17 -5.68 -4.84
CA VAL A 119 -5.48 -6.29 -4.55
C VAL A 119 -5.90 -7.13 -5.74
N TRP A 120 -6.30 -8.36 -5.47
CA TRP A 120 -6.77 -9.31 -6.46
C TRP A 120 -8.26 -9.61 -6.30
N VAL A 121 -8.90 -9.98 -7.39
CA VAL A 121 -10.29 -10.48 -7.39
C VAL A 121 -10.29 -11.91 -7.89
N ASN A 122 -10.80 -12.82 -7.08
CA ASN A 122 -10.93 -14.26 -7.36
C ASN A 122 -9.61 -14.97 -7.72
N THR A 123 -8.47 -14.39 -7.33
CA THR A 123 -7.14 -14.98 -7.51
C THR A 123 -6.24 -14.51 -6.38
N GLY A 124 -5.12 -15.18 -6.20
CA GLY A 124 -4.09 -14.76 -5.27
C GLY A 124 -2.73 -14.96 -5.93
N LEU A 125 -1.84 -13.99 -5.79
CA LEU A 125 -0.46 -14.06 -6.28
C LEU A 125 -0.28 -14.21 -7.81
N ALA A 126 -1.34 -14.23 -8.61
CA ALA A 126 -1.25 -14.48 -10.06
C ALA A 126 -0.34 -13.48 -10.80
N SER A 127 -0.38 -12.21 -10.40
CA SER A 127 0.50 -11.18 -10.97
C SER A 127 1.90 -11.11 -10.35
N TYR A 128 2.18 -11.93 -9.34
CA TYR A 128 3.44 -11.85 -8.59
C TYR A 128 4.66 -12.21 -9.43
N GLY A 129 4.49 -13.08 -10.42
CA GLY A 129 5.52 -13.46 -11.38
C GLY A 129 5.66 -12.52 -12.59
N ASN A 130 4.78 -11.53 -12.74
CA ASN A 130 4.84 -10.61 -13.86
C ASN A 130 5.79 -9.44 -13.55
N PRO A 131 6.95 -9.32 -14.24
CA PRO A 131 7.92 -8.25 -13.98
C PRO A 131 7.40 -6.84 -14.34
N LEU A 132 6.35 -6.74 -15.15
CA LEU A 132 5.75 -5.47 -15.56
C LEU A 132 4.73 -4.93 -14.55
N THR A 133 4.42 -5.70 -13.51
CA THR A 133 3.44 -5.28 -12.49
C THR A 133 4.16 -4.59 -11.33
N PRO A 134 3.88 -3.30 -11.07
CA PRO A 134 4.45 -2.62 -9.90
C PRO A 134 3.87 -3.24 -8.63
N ARG A 135 4.74 -3.57 -7.69
CA ARG A 135 4.38 -4.19 -6.41
C ARG A 135 5.06 -3.44 -5.28
N GLY A 136 4.36 -3.28 -4.19
CA GLY A 136 4.89 -2.64 -2.99
C GLY A 136 3.83 -2.64 -1.90
N GLY A 137 4.22 -2.34 -0.68
CA GLY A 137 3.31 -2.20 0.44
C GLY A 137 2.73 -0.80 0.55
N PHE A 138 1.59 -0.72 1.20
CA PHE A 138 1.05 0.51 1.76
C PHE A 138 1.26 0.47 3.27
N LYS A 139 1.14 1.61 3.92
CA LYS A 139 1.27 1.74 5.37
C LYS A 139 2.63 1.18 5.86
N GLU A 140 2.65 0.39 6.95
CA GLU A 140 3.89 -0.20 7.49
C GLU A 140 4.44 -1.38 6.68
N SER A 141 3.69 -1.87 5.68
CA SER A 141 4.16 -2.97 4.82
C SER A 141 5.28 -2.57 3.87
N GLY A 142 5.62 -1.30 3.77
CA GLY A 142 6.80 -0.84 3.06
C GLY A 142 6.59 0.46 2.30
N ILE A 143 7.72 0.98 1.81
CA ILE A 143 7.84 2.15 0.95
C ILE A 143 8.45 1.72 -0.39
N GLY A 144 8.20 2.49 -1.44
CA GLY A 144 8.73 2.19 -2.77
C GLY A 144 8.02 1.04 -3.50
N LYS A 145 8.51 0.76 -4.68
CA LYS A 145 7.96 -0.26 -5.59
C LYS A 145 9.04 -1.19 -6.12
N ILE A 146 8.64 -2.41 -6.46
CA ILE A 146 9.43 -3.37 -7.23
C ILE A 146 8.63 -3.84 -8.44
N GLY A 147 9.29 -4.05 -9.57
CA GLY A 147 8.64 -4.38 -10.84
C GLY A 147 7.97 -3.17 -11.51
N GLY A 148 7.64 -3.32 -12.78
CA GLY A 148 7.14 -2.21 -13.59
C GLY A 148 8.15 -1.10 -13.83
N GLU A 149 7.70 -0.02 -14.44
CA GLU A 149 8.50 1.20 -14.63
C GLU A 149 8.81 1.85 -13.29
N GLU A 150 7.85 1.87 -12.38
CA GLU A 150 8.00 2.43 -11.04
C GLU A 150 9.14 1.77 -10.26
N GLY A 151 9.27 0.43 -10.36
CA GLY A 151 10.37 -0.28 -9.71
C GLY A 151 11.74 0.02 -10.32
N LEU A 152 11.81 0.38 -11.60
CA LEU A 152 13.05 0.84 -12.23
C LEU A 152 13.40 2.26 -11.78
N LEU A 153 12.39 3.14 -11.63
CA LEU A 153 12.60 4.51 -11.17
C LEU A 153 13.10 4.58 -9.71
N GLU A 154 12.77 3.59 -8.88
CA GLU A 154 13.33 3.48 -7.52
C GLU A 154 14.85 3.17 -7.49
N MET A 155 15.41 2.72 -8.61
CA MET A 155 16.84 2.38 -8.72
C MET A 155 17.70 3.51 -9.27
N VAL A 156 17.11 4.68 -9.56
CA VAL A 156 17.79 5.80 -10.19
C VAL A 156 17.46 7.11 -9.50
N ASP A 157 18.42 8.02 -9.50
CA ASP A 157 18.21 9.39 -9.08
C ASP A 157 17.91 10.29 -10.28
N ALA A 158 16.77 11.00 -10.24
CA ALA A 158 16.44 11.97 -11.26
C ALA A 158 17.31 13.21 -11.11
N LYS A 159 18.02 13.61 -12.19
CA LYS A 159 18.83 14.83 -12.23
C LYS A 159 18.31 15.75 -13.31
N LEU A 160 17.89 16.94 -12.90
CA LEU A 160 17.61 18.03 -13.85
C LEU A 160 18.94 18.72 -14.22
N VAL A 161 19.20 18.83 -15.52
CA VAL A 161 20.27 19.67 -16.06
C VAL A 161 19.61 20.75 -16.91
N ASP A 162 19.64 21.98 -16.43
CA ASP A 162 19.16 23.15 -17.17
C ASP A 162 20.35 23.94 -17.69
N VAL A 163 20.36 24.21 -18.99
CA VAL A 163 21.46 24.92 -19.65
C VAL A 163 20.90 26.17 -20.32
N ALA A 164 21.22 27.33 -19.72
CA ALA A 164 20.91 28.59 -20.39
C ALA A 164 21.82 28.78 -21.61
N SER A 165 21.21 28.83 -22.79
CA SER A 165 21.93 29.15 -24.04
C SER A 165 22.39 30.61 -24.02
N HIS A 166 23.65 30.86 -24.41
CA HIS A 166 24.24 32.18 -24.66
C HIS A 166 24.65 33.02 -23.44
N GLY A 167 24.76 32.46 -22.26
CA GLY A 167 25.30 33.19 -21.08
C GLY A 167 24.54 34.48 -20.69
N LYS A 168 23.31 34.63 -21.19
CA LYS A 168 22.42 35.73 -20.81
C LYS A 168 21.66 35.36 -19.56
N VAL A 169 21.76 36.20 -18.54
CA VAL A 169 20.91 36.07 -17.35
C VAL A 169 19.47 36.29 -17.76
N PRO A 170 18.57 35.34 -17.44
CA PRO A 170 17.15 35.51 -17.72
C PRO A 170 16.60 36.79 -17.10
N PRO A 171 15.67 37.50 -17.76
CA PRO A 171 15.16 38.78 -17.26
C PRO A 171 14.45 38.69 -15.90
N TRP A 172 14.06 37.48 -15.48
CA TRP A 172 13.47 37.21 -14.18
C TRP A 172 14.46 36.82 -13.07
N TRP A 173 15.79 36.84 -13.40
CA TRP A 173 16.83 36.57 -12.42
C TRP A 173 17.19 37.87 -11.68
N PHE A 174 18.13 37.78 -10.74
CA PHE A 174 18.61 38.92 -9.98
C PHE A 174 19.29 40.00 -10.84
N PRO A 175 19.21 41.26 -10.43
CA PRO A 175 18.44 41.77 -9.29
C PRO A 175 16.94 41.82 -9.55
N THR A 176 16.14 41.60 -8.50
CA THR A 176 14.69 41.80 -8.54
C THR A 176 14.40 43.30 -8.69
N TRP A 177 13.29 43.64 -9.35
CA TRP A 177 12.89 45.05 -9.61
C TRP A 177 11.55 45.34 -8.90
N PRO A 178 11.22 46.62 -8.62
CA PRO A 178 9.86 46.96 -8.18
C PRO A 178 8.83 46.47 -9.18
N GLY A 179 7.81 45.71 -8.71
CA GLY A 179 6.83 45.10 -9.60
C GLY A 179 7.15 43.66 -10.03
N ALA A 180 8.28 43.08 -9.64
CA ALA A 180 8.58 41.67 -9.95
C ALA A 180 7.53 40.70 -9.42
N SER A 181 6.98 40.94 -8.21
CA SER A 181 5.91 40.15 -7.64
C SER A 181 4.66 40.16 -8.52
N ASP A 182 4.25 41.33 -8.99
CA ASP A 182 3.07 41.50 -9.86
C ASP A 182 3.29 40.87 -11.21
N PHE A 183 4.52 40.95 -11.74
CA PHE A 183 4.90 40.28 -12.98
C PHE A 183 4.79 38.77 -12.88
N PHE A 184 5.36 38.15 -11.83
CA PHE A 184 5.31 36.71 -11.64
C PHE A 184 3.89 36.23 -11.30
N GLY A 185 3.14 36.97 -10.47
CA GLY A 185 1.77 36.71 -10.17
C GLY A 185 0.89 36.73 -11.44
N ALA A 186 1.06 37.74 -12.29
CA ALA A 186 0.36 37.82 -13.56
C ALA A 186 0.75 36.69 -14.53
N GLY A 187 2.01 36.24 -14.51
CA GLY A 187 2.45 35.06 -15.26
C GLY A 187 1.76 33.77 -14.83
N ILE A 188 1.60 33.55 -13.54
CA ILE A 188 0.86 32.41 -12.98
C ILE A 188 -0.61 32.47 -13.37
N ASP A 189 -1.26 33.62 -13.20
CA ASP A 189 -2.65 33.83 -13.54
C ASP A 189 -2.92 33.65 -15.06
N LEU A 190 -1.95 34.02 -15.90
CA LEU A 190 -2.03 33.81 -17.34
C LEU A 190 -2.03 32.31 -17.69
N LEU A 191 -1.21 31.51 -17.03
CA LEU A 191 -1.08 30.08 -17.30
C LEU A 191 -2.20 29.24 -16.63
N HIS A 192 -2.68 29.66 -15.47
CA HIS A 192 -3.55 28.87 -14.61
C HIS A 192 -4.87 29.58 -14.23
N GLY A 193 -5.17 30.75 -14.82
CA GLY A 193 -6.37 31.50 -14.52
C GLY A 193 -7.65 30.70 -14.82
N PRO A 194 -8.73 30.86 -14.01
CA PRO A 194 -9.91 30.01 -14.05
C PRO A 194 -10.80 30.22 -15.30
N SER A 195 -10.55 31.27 -16.08
CA SER A 195 -11.29 31.60 -17.29
C SER A 195 -10.44 32.34 -18.30
N VAL A 196 -10.83 32.30 -19.59
CA VAL A 196 -10.18 33.05 -20.66
C VAL A 196 -10.14 34.56 -20.39
N GLY A 197 -11.21 35.12 -19.78
CA GLY A 197 -11.25 36.52 -19.38
C GLY A 197 -10.17 36.87 -18.36
N ALA A 198 -10.06 36.04 -17.31
CA ALA A 198 -9.01 36.21 -16.28
C ALA A 198 -7.61 36.08 -16.86
N GLN A 199 -7.39 35.18 -17.81
CA GLN A 199 -6.10 35.01 -18.49
C GLN A 199 -5.74 36.21 -19.36
N LEU A 200 -6.72 36.81 -20.06
CA LEU A 200 -6.49 38.02 -20.86
C LEU A 200 -6.18 39.24 -19.99
N GLU A 201 -6.83 39.40 -18.85
CA GLU A 201 -6.48 40.45 -17.88
C GLU A 201 -5.08 40.24 -17.31
N ALA A 202 -4.73 39.00 -17.01
CA ALA A 202 -3.40 38.62 -16.55
C ALA A 202 -2.32 38.91 -17.60
N LEU A 203 -2.60 38.67 -18.89
CA LEU A 203 -1.71 39.03 -19.99
C LEU A 203 -1.44 40.55 -20.03
N GLY A 204 -2.48 41.36 -19.85
CA GLY A 204 -2.34 42.82 -19.77
C GLY A 204 -1.41 43.25 -18.61
N ARG A 205 -1.62 42.68 -17.42
CA ARG A 205 -0.76 42.94 -16.25
C ARG A 205 0.67 42.43 -16.45
N PHE A 206 0.83 41.26 -17.03
CA PHE A 206 2.15 40.67 -17.34
C PHE A 206 2.98 41.55 -18.26
N LEU A 207 2.38 41.97 -19.37
CA LEU A 207 3.03 42.84 -20.35
C LEU A 207 3.32 44.27 -19.78
N GLY A 208 2.40 44.78 -18.96
CA GLY A 208 2.55 46.10 -18.32
C GLY A 208 3.65 46.15 -17.28
N ASN A 209 3.96 45.01 -16.62
CA ASN A 209 5.02 44.91 -15.60
C ASN A 209 6.35 44.33 -16.14
N TRP A 210 6.40 44.03 -17.45
CA TRP A 210 7.62 43.58 -18.10
C TRP A 210 8.65 44.72 -18.14
N ARG A 211 9.53 44.72 -17.19
CA ARG A 211 10.67 45.68 -17.05
C ARG A 211 10.28 47.16 -17.24
N ARG A 212 9.60 47.71 -16.28
CA ARG A 212 9.70 49.18 -16.04
C ARG A 212 10.89 49.53 -15.19
#